data_0a5683efe2be4910879d213ae2e83435
#
_entry.id   0a5683efe2be4910879d213ae2e83435
#
_cell.length_a   1.000
_cell.length_b   1.000
_cell.length_c   1.000
_cell.angle_alpha   90.00
_cell.angle_beta   90.00
_cell.angle_gamma   90.00
#
_symmetry.space_group_name_H-M   'P 1'
#
loop_
_entity.id
_entity.type
_entity.pdbx_description
1 polymer ?
#
loop_
_entity_poly.entity_id
_entity_poly.type
_entity_poly.pdbx_seq_one_letter_code
_entity_poly.pdbx_strand_id
1 'polypeptide(L)'
;VASLRNANPFHVLGLTPGADAQAVRAAYRQKVKACHPDQFLDEEQQQRAQDELVQLNLAYEEALKVVSQRRVGFNQISQEEAKHFAQRLVEQGNLESALRQLNRADSRDGDWYHLQGSILMGMRQYEKAHDSFREAVRFDPDNRSYREGALDAALAMKSSHKLNVKIQNWLHDTFKRK
;
A
#
# COMPACT_ATOMS: atom_id res chain seq x y z
N VAL A 1 -26.61 14.78 23.86
CA VAL A 1 -25.51 14.76 22.85
C VAL A 1 -24.46 13.66 23.08
N ALA A 2 -24.57 12.88 24.18
CA ALA A 2 -23.54 11.92 24.61
C ALA A 2 -23.75 10.46 24.14
N SER A 3 -24.84 10.12 23.45
CA SER A 3 -25.25 8.71 23.27
C SER A 3 -24.81 8.02 21.94
N LEU A 4 -24.22 8.74 20.98
CA LEU A 4 -23.91 8.16 19.65
C LEU A 4 -22.42 7.86 19.38
N ARG A 5 -21.52 8.17 20.33
CA ARG A 5 -20.09 7.85 20.19
C ARG A 5 -19.78 6.34 20.20
N ASN A 6 -20.74 5.48 20.53
CA ASN A 6 -20.62 4.03 20.55
C ASN A 6 -21.52 3.30 19.54
N ALA A 7 -22.26 4.00 18.70
CA ALA A 7 -23.09 3.36 17.68
C ALA A 7 -22.21 2.85 16.53
N ASN A 8 -22.41 1.60 16.15
CA ASN A 8 -21.70 1.02 15.00
C ASN A 8 -21.99 1.86 13.73
N PRO A 9 -20.98 2.39 13.03
CA PRO A 9 -21.17 3.30 11.89
C PRO A 9 -22.03 2.71 10.77
N PHE A 10 -21.99 1.37 10.59
CA PHE A 10 -22.85 0.69 9.63
C PHE A 10 -24.34 0.76 10.02
N HIS A 11 -24.66 0.66 11.30
CA HIS A 11 -26.05 0.78 11.79
C HIS A 11 -26.61 2.19 11.57
N VAL A 12 -25.81 3.24 11.77
CA VAL A 12 -26.21 4.62 11.49
C VAL A 12 -26.56 4.79 10.02
N LEU A 13 -25.82 4.13 9.12
CA LEU A 13 -26.10 4.10 7.68
C LEU A 13 -27.23 3.14 7.30
N GLY A 14 -27.77 2.35 8.24
CA GLY A 14 -28.79 1.33 7.97
C GLY A 14 -28.24 0.10 7.26
N LEU A 15 -26.96 -0.21 7.47
CA LEU A 15 -26.24 -1.31 6.85
C LEU A 15 -25.83 -2.36 7.88
N THR A 16 -25.60 -3.58 7.40
CA THR A 16 -24.96 -4.63 8.19
C THR A 16 -23.45 -4.39 8.28
N PRO A 17 -22.77 -4.83 9.36
CA PRO A 17 -21.32 -4.64 9.53
C PRO A 17 -20.45 -5.25 8.44
N GLY A 18 -21.01 -6.12 7.57
CA GLY A 18 -20.33 -6.74 6.43
C GLY A 18 -20.41 -5.97 5.11
N ALA A 19 -21.09 -4.83 5.08
CA ALA A 19 -21.30 -4.05 3.86
C ALA A 19 -19.96 -3.59 3.23
N ASP A 20 -19.92 -3.59 1.90
CA ASP A 20 -18.77 -3.12 1.12
C ASP A 20 -18.77 -1.59 0.92
N ALA A 21 -17.70 -1.06 0.36
CA ALA A 21 -17.57 0.39 0.13
C ALA A 21 -18.61 0.95 -0.83
N GLN A 22 -19.14 0.15 -1.75
CA GLN A 22 -20.16 0.58 -2.69
C GLN A 22 -21.51 0.73 -1.99
N ALA A 23 -21.87 -0.22 -1.14
CA ALA A 23 -23.07 -0.17 -0.31
C ALA A 23 -23.02 1.02 0.66
N VAL A 24 -21.86 1.26 1.32
CA VAL A 24 -21.66 2.41 2.21
C VAL A 24 -21.89 3.74 1.48
N ARG A 25 -21.33 3.91 0.28
CA ARG A 25 -21.53 5.13 -0.53
C ARG A 25 -22.98 5.28 -1.00
N ALA A 26 -23.65 4.19 -1.35
CA ALA A 26 -25.03 4.22 -1.81
C ALA A 26 -25.98 4.61 -0.66
N ALA A 27 -25.85 3.98 0.50
CA ALA A 27 -26.66 4.26 1.69
C ALA A 27 -26.46 5.71 2.18
N TYR A 28 -25.21 6.19 2.19
CA TYR A 28 -24.91 7.59 2.54
C TYR A 28 -25.65 8.57 1.62
N ARG A 29 -25.51 8.41 0.29
CA ARG A 29 -26.18 9.31 -0.68
C ARG A 29 -27.70 9.31 -0.52
N GLN A 30 -28.30 8.15 -0.24
CA GLN A 30 -29.74 8.03 -0.02
C GLN A 30 -30.18 8.77 1.25
N LYS A 31 -29.44 8.60 2.35
CA LYS A 31 -29.75 9.25 3.64
C LYS A 31 -29.52 10.76 3.61
N VAL A 32 -28.42 11.24 3.04
CA VAL A 32 -28.16 12.67 2.86
C VAL A 32 -29.30 13.34 2.08
N LYS A 33 -29.77 12.69 1.01
CA LYS A 33 -30.90 13.21 0.23
C LYS A 33 -32.18 13.28 1.05
N ALA A 34 -32.40 12.39 2.03
CA ALA A 34 -33.60 12.38 2.85
C ALA A 34 -33.54 13.37 4.03
N CYS A 35 -32.38 13.67 4.57
CA CYS A 35 -32.19 14.57 5.73
C CYS A 35 -31.56 15.93 5.38
N HIS A 36 -31.63 16.36 4.11
CA HIS A 36 -31.03 17.64 3.72
C HIS A 36 -31.80 18.82 4.35
N PRO A 37 -31.13 19.76 5.04
CA PRO A 37 -31.78 20.89 5.72
C PRO A 37 -32.67 21.73 4.82
N ASP A 38 -32.32 21.87 3.53
CA ASP A 38 -33.10 22.65 2.56
C ASP A 38 -34.50 22.10 2.27
N GLN A 39 -34.80 20.88 2.71
CA GLN A 39 -36.13 20.27 2.55
C GLN A 39 -37.13 20.68 3.65
N PHE A 40 -36.67 21.35 4.67
CA PHE A 40 -37.49 21.74 5.81
C PHE A 40 -37.66 23.26 5.81
N LEU A 41 -38.87 23.73 6.07
CA LEU A 41 -39.21 25.15 6.14
C LEU A 41 -39.10 25.70 7.56
N ASP A 42 -39.13 24.84 8.56
CA ASP A 42 -39.11 25.17 9.97
C ASP A 42 -37.68 25.14 10.54
N GLU A 43 -37.27 26.21 11.25
CA GLU A 43 -35.93 26.37 11.80
C GLU A 43 -35.51 25.21 12.74
N GLU A 44 -36.46 24.73 13.58
CA GLU A 44 -36.16 23.61 14.49
C GLU A 44 -35.90 22.31 13.70
N GLN A 45 -36.65 22.09 12.63
CA GLN A 45 -36.46 20.91 11.77
C GLN A 45 -35.17 21.00 10.97
N GLN A 46 -34.81 22.19 10.50
CA GLN A 46 -33.52 22.44 9.82
C GLN A 46 -32.35 22.15 10.76
N GLN A 47 -32.41 22.62 12.01
CA GLN A 47 -31.35 22.39 12.98
C GLN A 47 -31.21 20.89 13.29
N ARG A 48 -32.33 20.15 13.47
CA ARG A 48 -32.29 18.70 13.69
C ARG A 48 -31.72 17.96 12.47
N ALA A 49 -32.11 18.35 11.28
CA ALA A 49 -31.57 17.79 10.02
C ALA A 49 -30.06 18.05 9.88
N GLN A 50 -29.59 19.22 10.28
CA GLN A 50 -28.17 19.55 10.29
C GLN A 50 -27.37 18.70 11.27
N ASP A 51 -27.90 18.51 12.48
CA ASP A 51 -27.28 17.63 13.49
C ASP A 51 -27.23 16.18 13.02
N GLU A 52 -28.30 15.69 12.38
CA GLU A 52 -28.36 14.35 11.78
C GLU A 52 -27.35 14.20 10.65
N LEU A 53 -27.19 15.20 9.79
CA LEU A 53 -26.22 15.22 8.70
C LEU A 53 -24.78 15.15 9.21
N VAL A 54 -24.47 15.84 10.30
CA VAL A 54 -23.14 15.75 10.96
C VAL A 54 -22.87 14.31 11.43
N GLN A 55 -23.85 13.69 12.09
CA GLN A 55 -23.72 12.30 12.56
C GLN A 55 -23.55 11.33 11.38
N LEU A 56 -24.28 11.55 10.30
CA LEU A 56 -24.21 10.73 9.09
C LEU A 56 -22.84 10.83 8.42
N ASN A 57 -22.25 12.03 8.36
CA ASN A 57 -20.92 12.27 7.81
C ASN A 57 -19.85 11.51 8.63
N LEU A 58 -19.89 11.62 9.96
CA LEU A 58 -18.96 10.91 10.84
C LEU A 58 -19.07 9.39 10.66
N ALA A 59 -20.30 8.86 10.62
CA ALA A 59 -20.54 7.43 10.41
C ALA A 59 -20.05 6.97 9.02
N TYR A 60 -20.21 7.78 8.00
CA TYR A 60 -19.73 7.48 6.64
C TYR A 60 -18.21 7.38 6.59
N GLU A 61 -17.49 8.36 7.16
CA GLU A 61 -16.03 8.36 7.19
C GLU A 61 -15.49 7.15 7.96
N GLU A 62 -16.08 6.85 9.11
CA GLU A 62 -15.66 5.72 9.94
C GLU A 62 -15.98 4.37 9.27
N ALA A 63 -17.15 4.21 8.64
CA ALA A 63 -17.50 3.02 7.87
C ALA A 63 -16.53 2.80 6.70
N LEU A 64 -16.18 3.85 5.94
CA LEU A 64 -15.21 3.73 4.86
C LEU A 64 -13.81 3.36 5.37
N LYS A 65 -13.39 3.91 6.52
CA LYS A 65 -12.12 3.54 7.15
C LYS A 65 -12.08 2.06 7.51
N VAL A 66 -13.14 1.55 8.14
CA VAL A 66 -13.25 0.12 8.49
C VAL A 66 -13.22 -0.76 7.25
N VAL A 67 -13.96 -0.39 6.19
CA VAL A 67 -13.97 -1.15 4.92
C VAL A 67 -12.63 -1.11 4.22
N SER A 68 -11.92 0.03 4.24
CA SER A 68 -10.58 0.13 3.65
C SER A 68 -9.56 -0.74 4.40
N GLN A 69 -9.63 -0.76 5.73
CA GLN A 69 -8.79 -1.63 6.56
C GLN A 69 -9.06 -3.12 6.30
N ARG A 70 -10.34 -3.51 6.10
CA ARG A 70 -10.69 -4.89 5.71
C ARG A 70 -10.13 -5.26 4.33
N ARG A 71 -10.16 -4.35 3.35
CA ARG A 71 -9.57 -4.61 2.02
C ARG A 71 -8.07 -4.83 2.09
N VAL A 72 -7.37 -4.12 2.97
CA VAL A 72 -5.93 -4.35 3.21
C VAL A 72 -5.70 -5.74 3.80
N GLY A 73 -6.50 -6.16 4.80
CA GLY A 73 -6.42 -7.51 5.37
C GLY A 73 -6.84 -8.63 4.40
N PHE A 74 -7.80 -8.39 3.50
CA PHE A 74 -8.27 -9.39 2.53
C PHE A 74 -7.29 -9.63 1.37
N ASN A 75 -6.36 -8.69 1.13
CA ASN A 75 -5.31 -8.82 0.12
C ASN A 75 -3.97 -9.34 0.67
N GLN A 76 -3.85 -9.48 1.98
CA GLN A 76 -2.68 -10.09 2.59
C GLN A 76 -2.78 -11.62 2.48
N ILE A 77 -1.66 -12.25 2.21
CA ILE A 77 -1.47 -13.69 2.18
C ILE A 77 -0.35 -14.05 3.15
N SER A 78 -0.26 -15.32 3.54
CA SER A 78 0.83 -15.74 4.39
C SER A 78 2.18 -15.47 3.73
N GLN A 79 3.20 -15.22 4.53
CA GLN A 79 4.54 -14.95 4.04
C GLN A 79 5.06 -16.06 3.12
N GLU A 80 4.79 -17.33 3.47
CA GLU A 80 5.20 -18.49 2.68
C GLU A 80 4.51 -18.52 1.31
N GLU A 81 3.21 -18.26 1.26
CA GLU A 81 2.49 -18.17 -0.01
C GLU A 81 3.00 -17.00 -0.86
N ALA A 82 3.26 -15.84 -0.25
CA ALA A 82 3.80 -14.68 -0.95
C ALA A 82 5.17 -14.97 -1.56
N LYS A 83 6.07 -15.59 -0.81
CA LYS A 83 7.39 -16.04 -1.30
C LYS A 83 7.25 -17.03 -2.45
N HIS A 84 6.40 -18.05 -2.29
CA HIS A 84 6.18 -19.08 -3.31
C HIS A 84 5.62 -18.49 -4.63
N PHE A 85 4.60 -17.62 -4.55
CA PHE A 85 4.07 -16.95 -5.74
C PHE A 85 5.09 -16.03 -6.40
N ALA A 86 5.85 -15.29 -5.60
CA ALA A 86 6.90 -14.41 -6.12
C ALA A 86 7.99 -15.21 -6.85
N GLN A 87 8.48 -16.31 -6.28
CA GLN A 87 9.49 -17.18 -6.90
C GLN A 87 9.04 -17.73 -8.26
N ARG A 88 7.81 -18.23 -8.36
CA ARG A 88 7.26 -18.70 -9.65
C ARG A 88 7.21 -17.60 -10.70
N LEU A 89 6.89 -16.37 -10.30
CA LEU A 89 6.87 -15.22 -11.23
C LEU A 89 8.27 -14.77 -11.63
N VAL A 90 9.26 -14.91 -10.74
CA VAL A 90 10.68 -14.69 -11.05
C VAL A 90 11.15 -15.70 -12.12
N GLU A 91 10.82 -16.99 -11.97
CA GLU A 91 11.14 -18.04 -12.95
C GLU A 91 10.53 -17.75 -14.34
N GLN A 92 9.35 -17.12 -14.38
CA GLN A 92 8.68 -16.67 -15.60
C GLN A 92 9.24 -15.34 -16.15
N GLY A 93 10.22 -14.73 -15.47
CA GLY A 93 10.78 -13.44 -15.85
C GLY A 93 9.88 -12.22 -15.52
N ASN A 94 8.75 -12.42 -14.84
CA ASN A 94 7.81 -11.35 -14.53
C ASN A 94 8.13 -10.69 -13.18
N LEU A 95 9.24 -9.94 -13.12
CA LEU A 95 9.79 -9.38 -11.90
C LEU A 95 8.87 -8.36 -11.22
N GLU A 96 8.14 -7.53 -11.99
CA GLU A 96 7.23 -6.55 -11.42
C GLU A 96 6.05 -7.21 -10.70
N SER A 97 5.48 -8.26 -11.31
CA SER A 97 4.41 -9.02 -10.68
C SER A 97 4.89 -9.81 -9.49
N ALA A 98 6.12 -10.34 -9.54
CA ALA A 98 6.77 -11.00 -8.41
C ALA A 98 6.89 -10.06 -7.21
N LEU A 99 7.37 -8.83 -7.42
CA LEU A 99 7.48 -7.83 -6.37
C LEU A 99 6.10 -7.45 -5.79
N ARG A 100 5.08 -7.31 -6.64
CA ARG A 100 3.71 -7.04 -6.18
C ARG A 100 3.15 -8.17 -5.31
N GLN A 101 3.35 -9.44 -5.70
CA GLN A 101 2.88 -10.58 -4.90
C GLN A 101 3.66 -10.71 -3.59
N LEU A 102 4.98 -10.55 -3.62
CA LEU A 102 5.82 -10.59 -2.43
C LEU A 102 5.37 -9.53 -1.38
N ASN A 103 5.00 -8.32 -1.83
CA ASN A 103 4.54 -7.24 -0.97
C ASN A 103 3.16 -7.48 -0.33
N ARG A 104 2.45 -8.55 -0.69
CA ARG A 104 1.19 -8.96 -0.06
C ARG A 104 1.40 -9.78 1.22
N ALA A 105 2.63 -10.16 1.53
CA ALA A 105 2.95 -10.91 2.73
C ALA A 105 2.47 -10.17 3.99
N ASP A 106 1.89 -10.91 4.93
CA ASP A 106 1.43 -10.45 6.24
C ASP A 106 2.58 -10.12 7.20
N SER A 107 3.74 -10.75 6.97
CA SER A 107 4.96 -10.58 7.75
C SER A 107 6.18 -10.59 6.82
N ARG A 108 7.34 -10.20 7.35
CA ARG A 108 8.60 -10.09 6.61
C ARG A 108 9.75 -10.62 7.46
N ASP A 109 10.46 -11.59 6.94
CA ASP A 109 11.68 -12.17 7.53
C ASP A 109 12.91 -11.90 6.65
N GLY A 110 14.06 -12.46 7.02
CA GLY A 110 15.29 -12.33 6.26
C GLY A 110 15.18 -12.90 4.84
N ASP A 111 14.50 -14.02 4.66
CA ASP A 111 14.27 -14.62 3.33
C ASP A 111 13.36 -13.76 2.45
N TRP A 112 12.36 -13.12 3.05
CA TRP A 112 11.50 -12.17 2.34
C TRP A 112 12.33 -10.99 1.79
N TYR A 113 13.19 -10.39 2.63
CA TYR A 113 14.06 -9.30 2.22
C TYR A 113 15.12 -9.73 1.20
N HIS A 114 15.67 -10.93 1.34
CA HIS A 114 16.59 -11.50 0.38
C HIS A 114 15.94 -11.71 -0.99
N LEU A 115 14.74 -12.28 -1.05
CA LEU A 115 13.98 -12.45 -2.29
C LEU A 115 13.62 -11.10 -2.93
N GLN A 116 13.21 -10.11 -2.12
CA GLN A 116 12.97 -8.75 -2.60
C GLN A 116 14.24 -8.15 -3.23
N GLY A 117 15.38 -8.28 -2.56
CA GLY A 117 16.67 -7.82 -3.08
C GLY A 117 17.01 -8.47 -4.42
N SER A 118 16.81 -9.78 -4.54
CA SER A 118 17.05 -10.53 -5.77
C SER A 118 16.16 -10.07 -6.93
N ILE A 119 14.87 -9.83 -6.68
CA ILE A 119 13.94 -9.28 -7.66
C ILE A 119 14.39 -7.89 -8.13
N LEU A 120 14.76 -7.02 -7.18
CA LEU A 120 15.20 -5.66 -7.46
C LEU A 120 16.53 -5.63 -8.23
N MET A 121 17.44 -6.58 -7.97
CA MET A 121 18.66 -6.80 -8.78
C MET A 121 18.32 -7.11 -10.24
N GLY A 122 17.39 -8.03 -10.47
CA GLY A 122 16.90 -8.35 -11.81
C GLY A 122 16.25 -7.15 -12.53
N MET A 123 15.59 -6.28 -11.78
CA MET A 123 15.01 -5.03 -12.28
C MET A 123 16.02 -3.88 -12.43
N ARG A 124 17.30 -4.12 -12.17
CA ARG A 124 18.40 -3.13 -12.15
C ARG A 124 18.21 -1.97 -11.17
N GLN A 125 17.39 -2.15 -10.14
CA GLN A 125 17.20 -1.18 -9.07
C GLN A 125 18.21 -1.43 -7.94
N TYR A 126 19.50 -1.25 -8.24
CA TYR A 126 20.61 -1.70 -7.39
C TYR A 126 20.64 -1.05 -5.99
N GLU A 127 20.27 0.22 -5.88
CA GLU A 127 20.21 0.90 -4.58
C GLU A 127 19.18 0.26 -3.65
N LYS A 128 17.95 0.06 -4.17
CA LYS A 128 16.88 -0.58 -3.40
C LYS A 128 17.18 -2.05 -3.10
N ALA A 129 17.84 -2.75 -4.04
CA ALA A 129 18.29 -4.11 -3.84
C ALA A 129 19.28 -4.20 -2.69
N HIS A 130 20.27 -3.30 -2.65
CA HIS A 130 21.25 -3.23 -1.58
C HIS A 130 20.59 -2.96 -0.22
N ASP A 131 19.61 -2.05 -0.14
CA ASP A 131 18.88 -1.78 1.09
C ASP A 131 18.10 -3.03 1.55
N SER A 132 17.46 -3.74 0.64
CA SER A 132 16.73 -4.99 0.96
C SER A 132 17.68 -6.07 1.48
N PHE A 133 18.82 -6.29 0.85
CA PHE A 133 19.80 -7.26 1.33
C PHE A 133 20.42 -6.85 2.69
N ARG A 134 20.61 -5.56 2.94
CA ARG A 134 21.02 -5.08 4.26
C ARG A 134 20.02 -5.42 5.35
N GLU A 135 18.72 -5.27 5.06
CA GLU A 135 17.69 -5.71 6.00
C GLU A 135 17.75 -7.24 6.21
N ALA A 136 17.93 -8.05 5.15
CA ALA A 136 18.11 -9.49 5.31
C ALA A 136 19.29 -9.85 6.23
N VAL A 137 20.44 -9.19 6.06
CA VAL A 137 21.63 -9.36 6.91
C VAL A 137 21.36 -8.98 8.38
N ARG A 138 20.44 -8.03 8.65
CA ARG A 138 20.07 -7.68 10.04
C ARG A 138 19.30 -8.80 10.73
N PHE A 139 18.52 -9.59 9.99
CA PHE A 139 17.82 -10.75 10.54
C PHE A 139 18.76 -11.91 10.87
N ASP A 140 19.71 -12.18 9.99
CA ASP A 140 20.74 -13.21 10.21
C ASP A 140 22.09 -12.73 9.63
N PRO A 141 22.98 -12.17 10.49
CA PRO A 141 24.29 -11.68 10.07
C PRO A 141 25.24 -12.76 9.59
N ASP A 142 25.04 -14.02 10.01
CA ASP A 142 25.89 -15.14 9.66
C ASP A 142 25.49 -15.82 8.36
N ASN A 143 24.31 -15.49 7.84
CA ASN A 143 23.82 -16.05 6.59
C ASN A 143 24.67 -15.57 5.40
N ARG A 144 25.37 -16.51 4.80
CA ARG A 144 26.30 -16.24 3.69
C ARG A 144 25.58 -15.65 2.47
N SER A 145 24.40 -16.21 2.13
CA SER A 145 23.64 -15.77 0.95
C SER A 145 23.18 -14.31 1.07
N TYR A 146 22.77 -13.88 2.26
CA TYR A 146 22.38 -12.49 2.50
C TYR A 146 23.55 -11.52 2.33
N ARG A 147 24.74 -11.88 2.86
CA ARG A 147 25.95 -11.07 2.72
C ARG A 147 26.45 -11.00 1.27
N GLU A 148 26.41 -12.11 0.55
CA GLU A 148 26.79 -12.15 -0.87
C GLU A 148 25.85 -11.27 -1.69
N GLY A 149 24.51 -11.37 -1.49
CA GLY A 149 23.55 -10.50 -2.15
C GLY A 149 23.78 -9.01 -1.89
N ALA A 150 24.10 -8.64 -0.64
CA ALA A 150 24.41 -7.26 -0.30
C ALA A 150 25.70 -6.75 -0.98
N LEU A 151 26.72 -7.59 -1.06
CA LEU A 151 27.98 -7.27 -1.75
C LEU A 151 27.77 -7.10 -3.25
N ASP A 152 27.05 -8.03 -3.89
CA ASP A 152 26.77 -7.99 -5.32
C ASP A 152 25.95 -6.76 -5.70
N ALA A 153 24.95 -6.40 -4.88
CA ALA A 153 24.17 -5.19 -5.08
C ALA A 153 25.04 -3.91 -4.95
N ALA A 154 25.94 -3.85 -3.97
CA ALA A 154 26.86 -2.74 -3.79
C ALA A 154 27.83 -2.59 -4.97
N LEU A 155 28.34 -3.69 -5.49
CA LEU A 155 29.22 -3.70 -6.67
C LEU A 155 28.47 -3.27 -7.95
N ALA A 156 27.24 -3.76 -8.14
CA ALA A 156 26.38 -3.38 -9.26
C ALA A 156 26.02 -1.88 -9.19
N MET A 157 25.68 -1.36 -8.03
CA MET A 157 25.44 0.07 -7.82
C MET A 157 26.65 0.92 -8.20
N LYS A 158 27.84 0.53 -7.76
CA LYS A 158 29.10 1.24 -8.06
C LYS A 158 29.43 1.22 -9.55
N SER A 159 29.19 0.09 -10.22
CA SER A 159 29.43 -0.04 -11.68
C SER A 159 28.42 0.77 -12.50
N SER A 160 27.15 0.76 -12.10
CA SER A 160 26.10 1.57 -12.71
C SER A 160 26.37 3.06 -12.61
N HIS A 161 26.82 3.53 -11.44
CA HIS A 161 27.17 4.94 -11.23
C HIS A 161 28.35 5.37 -12.11
N LYS A 162 29.39 4.52 -12.25
CA LYS A 162 30.54 4.81 -13.13
C LYS A 162 30.14 4.92 -14.60
N LEU A 163 29.21 4.09 -15.06
CA LEU A 163 28.70 4.14 -16.43
C LEU A 163 27.91 5.42 -16.67
N ASN A 164 27.04 5.80 -15.74
CA ASN A 164 26.24 7.04 -15.83
C ASN A 164 27.13 8.28 -15.92
N VAL A 165 28.18 8.37 -15.09
CA VAL A 165 29.15 9.48 -15.14
C VAL A 165 29.90 9.53 -16.48
N LYS A 166 30.33 8.38 -17.02
CA LYS A 166 30.97 8.32 -18.34
C LYS A 166 30.05 8.79 -19.47
N ILE A 167 28.78 8.40 -19.44
CA ILE A 167 27.77 8.81 -20.43
C ILE A 167 27.53 10.32 -20.33
N GLN A 168 27.37 10.85 -19.14
CA GLN A 168 27.18 12.30 -18.93
C GLN A 168 28.37 13.11 -19.44
N ASN A 169 29.60 12.70 -19.15
CA ASN A 169 30.80 13.36 -19.64
C ASN A 169 30.89 13.29 -21.16
N TRP A 170 30.60 12.14 -21.77
CA TRP A 170 30.59 12.00 -23.22
C TRP A 170 29.53 12.89 -23.88
N LEU A 171 28.32 12.96 -23.33
CA LEU A 171 27.27 13.87 -23.82
C LEU A 171 27.72 15.34 -23.71
N HIS A 172 28.24 15.73 -22.55
CA HIS A 172 28.72 17.08 -22.33
C HIS A 172 29.81 17.49 -23.34
N ASP A 173 30.79 16.60 -23.61
CA ASP A 173 31.87 16.84 -24.55
C ASP A 173 31.39 16.89 -26.01
N THR A 174 30.36 16.11 -26.33
CA THR A 174 29.77 16.05 -27.70
C THR A 174 28.96 17.31 -27.99
N PHE A 175 28.21 17.84 -27.00
CA PHE A 175 27.39 19.05 -27.17
C PHE A 175 28.19 20.36 -27.03
N LYS A 176 29.36 20.35 -26.39
CA LYS A 176 30.26 21.53 -26.34
C LYS A 176 31.05 21.76 -27.64
N ARG A 177 31.13 20.80 -28.52
CA ARG A 177 31.89 20.88 -29.79
C ARG A 177 31.05 21.40 -30.97
N LYS A 178 29.82 21.83 -30.72
CA LYS A 178 29.00 22.58 -31.67
C LYS A 178 28.82 24.02 -31.18
#